data_2379e241b51eee4e206fa8f1d9404101
#
_entry.id   2379e241b51eee4e206fa8f1d9404101
#
_cell.length_a   1.000
_cell.length_b   1.000
_cell.length_c   1.000
_cell.angle_alpha   90.00
_cell.angle_beta   90.00
_cell.angle_gamma   90.00
#
_symmetry.space_group_name_H-M   'P 1'
#
loop_
_entity.id
_entity.type
_entity.pdbx_description
1 polymer ?
#
loop_
_entity_poly.entity_id
_entity_poly.type
_entity_poly.pdbx_seq_one_letter_code
_entity_poly.pdbx_strand_id
1 'polypeptide(L)'
;MSQTGTHVDGIIKALSNLESDIDSLNLKLEDMKKQLNSKAQKEIDNLMIKTKEIATKEAESIISESKSKAQTESEKIHQKGDEKLADIQKNIESNFDSAVENAVSSILKA
;
A
#
# COMPACT_ATOMS: atom_id res chain seq x y z
N MET A 1 77.68 25.49 4.70
CA MET A 1 77.18 24.25 5.29
C MET A 1 75.84 24.42 6.01
N SER A 2 75.65 25.49 6.74
CA SER A 2 74.38 25.71 7.45
C SER A 2 73.15 25.90 6.54
N GLN A 3 73.35 26.49 5.36
CA GLN A 3 72.25 26.72 4.40
C GLN A 3 71.74 25.43 3.74
N THR A 4 72.65 24.47 3.51
CA THR A 4 72.26 23.18 2.94
C THR A 4 71.49 22.32 3.97
N GLY A 5 71.95 22.32 5.23
CA GLY A 5 71.27 21.63 6.32
C GLY A 5 69.92 22.23 6.61
N THR A 6 69.78 23.54 6.59
CA THR A 6 68.50 24.24 6.77
C THR A 6 67.53 23.92 5.66
N HIS A 7 67.99 23.82 4.41
CA HIS A 7 67.20 23.43 3.26
C HIS A 7 66.71 22.02 3.35
N VAL A 8 67.56 21.08 3.74
CA VAL A 8 67.22 19.66 3.94
C VAL A 8 66.19 19.51 5.06
N ASP A 9 66.43 20.19 6.19
CA ASP A 9 65.50 20.20 7.30
C ASP A 9 64.11 20.76 6.92
N GLY A 10 64.09 21.80 6.09
CA GLY A 10 62.85 22.36 5.56
C GLY A 10 62.08 21.36 4.68
N ILE A 11 62.80 20.62 3.85
CA ILE A 11 62.20 19.60 2.96
C ILE A 11 61.68 18.44 3.81
N ILE A 12 62.42 17.96 4.79
CA ILE A 12 61.98 16.89 5.70
C ILE A 12 60.73 17.32 6.47
N LYS A 13 60.69 18.53 6.95
CA LYS A 13 59.56 19.09 7.67
C LYS A 13 58.31 19.18 6.76
N ALA A 14 58.48 19.61 5.53
CA ALA A 14 57.43 19.69 4.55
C ALA A 14 56.89 18.30 4.20
N LEU A 15 57.74 17.30 4.05
CA LEU A 15 57.32 15.90 3.83
C LEU A 15 56.59 15.32 5.04
N SER A 16 57.10 15.59 6.25
CA SER A 16 56.45 15.15 7.49
C SER A 16 55.02 15.75 7.63
N ASN A 17 54.89 17.05 7.31
CA ASN A 17 53.59 17.70 7.33
C ASN A 17 52.65 17.12 6.28
N LEU A 18 53.17 16.83 5.07
CA LEU A 18 52.39 16.19 4.02
C LEU A 18 51.90 14.79 4.43
N GLU A 19 52.77 13.99 5.04
CA GLU A 19 52.36 12.66 5.61
C GLU A 19 51.25 12.80 6.64
N SER A 20 51.39 13.74 7.55
CA SER A 20 50.40 14.03 8.56
C SER A 20 49.09 14.46 7.97
N ASP A 21 49.11 15.28 6.95
CA ASP A 21 47.92 15.73 6.22
C ASP A 21 47.23 14.56 5.50
N ILE A 22 48.01 13.68 4.86
CA ILE A 22 47.47 12.48 4.20
C ILE A 22 46.83 11.55 5.22
N ASP A 23 47.44 11.30 6.37
CA ASP A 23 46.90 10.47 7.44
C ASP A 23 45.59 11.07 7.96
N SER A 24 45.55 12.37 8.19
CA SER A 24 44.35 13.09 8.61
C SER A 24 43.22 13.00 7.56
N LEU A 25 43.57 13.12 6.28
CA LEU A 25 42.62 12.99 5.20
C LEU A 25 42.04 11.56 5.12
N ASN A 26 42.87 10.55 5.27
CA ASN A 26 42.44 9.15 5.29
C ASN A 26 41.49 8.88 6.47
N LEU A 27 41.75 9.40 7.66
CA LEU A 27 40.87 9.31 8.81
C LEU A 27 39.50 9.98 8.53
N LYS A 28 39.51 11.16 7.91
CA LYS A 28 38.30 11.87 7.51
C LYS A 28 37.50 11.08 6.50
N LEU A 29 38.17 10.48 5.52
CA LEU A 29 37.50 9.65 4.51
C LEU A 29 36.84 8.42 5.13
N GLU A 30 37.49 7.76 6.08
CA GLU A 30 36.92 6.64 6.79
C GLU A 30 35.68 7.06 7.61
N ASP A 31 35.76 8.18 8.30
CA ASP A 31 34.66 8.71 9.07
C ASP A 31 33.48 9.10 8.15
N MET A 32 33.76 9.73 7.02
CA MET A 32 32.74 10.05 6.01
C MET A 32 32.07 8.79 5.44
N LYS A 33 32.81 7.71 5.22
CA LYS A 33 32.25 6.43 4.78
C LYS A 33 31.30 5.86 5.83
N LYS A 34 31.69 5.89 7.09
CA LYS A 34 30.84 5.44 8.19
C LYS A 34 29.56 6.25 8.30
N GLN A 35 29.67 7.58 8.21
CA GLN A 35 28.52 8.47 8.25
C GLN A 35 27.59 8.24 7.05
N LEU A 36 28.15 8.04 5.86
CA LEU A 36 27.36 7.76 4.66
C LEU A 36 26.62 6.43 4.78
N ASN A 37 27.30 5.40 5.24
CA ASN A 37 26.68 4.09 5.47
C ASN A 37 25.55 4.18 6.50
N SER A 38 25.77 4.90 7.59
CA SER A 38 24.77 5.11 8.64
C SER A 38 23.55 5.86 8.10
N LYS A 39 23.75 6.92 7.31
CA LYS A 39 22.68 7.67 6.68
C LYS A 39 21.91 6.81 5.67
N ALA A 40 22.63 6.05 4.85
CA ALA A 40 22.01 5.15 3.88
C ALA A 40 21.13 4.10 4.58
N GLN A 41 21.62 3.53 5.67
CA GLN A 41 20.87 2.55 6.44
C GLN A 41 19.60 3.15 7.05
N LYS A 42 19.71 4.34 7.62
CA LYS A 42 18.54 5.07 8.16
C LYS A 42 17.51 5.36 7.07
N GLU A 43 17.97 5.78 5.90
CA GLU A 43 17.09 6.06 4.76
C GLU A 43 16.38 4.81 4.28
N ILE A 44 17.09 3.69 4.19
CA ILE A 44 16.51 2.38 3.85
C ILE A 44 15.46 1.97 4.88
N ASP A 45 15.76 2.09 6.17
CA ASP A 45 14.84 1.76 7.24
C ASP A 45 13.57 2.62 7.19
N ASN A 46 13.73 3.93 6.94
CA ASN A 46 12.60 4.84 6.77
C ASN A 46 11.75 4.50 5.55
N LEU A 47 12.38 4.15 4.44
CA LEU A 47 11.68 3.71 3.23
C LEU A 47 10.91 2.42 3.46
N MET A 48 11.48 1.48 4.20
CA MET A 48 10.79 0.23 4.56
C MET A 48 9.56 0.50 5.42
N ILE A 49 9.67 1.39 6.40
CA ILE A 49 8.54 1.79 7.25
C ILE A 49 7.45 2.44 6.41
N LYS A 50 7.79 3.40 5.56
CA LYS A 50 6.85 4.08 4.67
C LYS A 50 6.17 3.11 3.70
N THR A 51 6.93 2.18 3.15
CA THR A 51 6.40 1.17 2.23
C THR A 51 5.38 0.28 2.95
N LYS A 52 5.67 -0.14 4.17
CA LYS A 52 4.72 -0.93 4.98
C LYS A 52 3.46 -0.14 5.30
N GLU A 53 3.59 1.13 5.66
CA GLU A 53 2.43 2.00 5.93
C GLU A 53 1.55 2.16 4.70
N ILE A 54 2.15 2.41 3.54
CA ILE A 54 1.43 2.54 2.27
C ILE A 54 0.73 1.23 1.92
N ALA A 55 1.42 0.10 2.04
CA ALA A 55 0.86 -1.22 1.76
C ALA A 55 -0.32 -1.55 2.70
N THR A 56 -0.19 -1.22 3.98
CA THR A 56 -1.26 -1.41 4.97
C THR A 56 -2.48 -0.56 4.65
N LYS A 57 -2.28 0.72 4.34
CA LYS A 57 -3.37 1.62 3.96
C LYS A 57 -4.06 1.17 2.68
N GLU A 58 -3.29 0.74 1.70
CA GLU A 58 -3.83 0.23 0.44
C GLU A 58 -4.66 -1.04 0.67
N ALA A 59 -4.16 -1.96 1.48
CA ALA A 59 -4.88 -3.19 1.84
C ALA A 59 -6.17 -2.87 2.59
N GLU A 60 -6.14 -1.96 3.55
CA GLU A 60 -7.34 -1.50 4.28
C GLU A 60 -8.37 -0.86 3.34
N SER A 61 -7.91 -0.03 2.41
CA SER A 61 -8.77 0.61 1.40
C SER A 61 -9.43 -0.44 0.50
N ILE A 62 -8.67 -1.40 0.00
CA ILE A 62 -9.19 -2.48 -0.84
C ILE A 62 -10.22 -3.32 -0.09
N ILE A 63 -9.96 -3.66 1.17
CA ILE A 63 -10.89 -4.41 2.02
C ILE A 63 -12.17 -3.60 2.23
N SER A 64 -12.06 -2.33 2.56
CA SER A 64 -13.19 -1.44 2.79
C SER A 64 -14.05 -1.31 1.54
N GLU A 65 -13.44 -1.07 0.38
CA GLU A 65 -14.14 -0.99 -0.90
C GLU A 65 -14.82 -2.31 -1.26
N SER A 66 -14.15 -3.43 -1.05
CA SER A 66 -14.69 -4.75 -1.32
C SER A 66 -15.90 -5.06 -0.43
N LYS A 67 -15.84 -4.72 0.83
CA LYS A 67 -16.98 -4.85 1.76
C LYS A 67 -18.15 -3.99 1.33
N SER A 68 -17.89 -2.73 0.95
CA SER A 68 -18.92 -1.81 0.48
C SER A 68 -19.59 -2.32 -0.78
N LYS A 69 -18.81 -2.81 -1.74
CA LYS A 69 -19.34 -3.40 -2.99
C LYS A 69 -20.15 -4.66 -2.71
N ALA A 70 -19.67 -5.54 -1.83
CA ALA A 70 -20.37 -6.76 -1.44
C ALA A 70 -21.70 -6.44 -0.77
N GLN A 71 -21.73 -5.44 0.09
CA GLN A 71 -22.96 -5.00 0.75
C GLN A 71 -23.95 -4.42 -0.24
N THR A 72 -23.52 -3.57 -1.15
CA THR A 72 -24.36 -3.02 -2.21
C THR A 72 -24.93 -4.12 -3.11
N GLU A 73 -24.11 -5.09 -3.48
CA GLU A 73 -24.55 -6.23 -4.29
C GLU A 73 -25.55 -7.10 -3.53
N SER A 74 -25.30 -7.35 -2.24
CA SER A 74 -26.24 -8.08 -1.37
C SER A 74 -27.58 -7.38 -1.27
N GLU A 75 -27.61 -6.07 -1.09
CA GLU A 75 -28.83 -5.27 -1.06
C GLU A 75 -29.60 -5.37 -2.38
N LYS A 76 -28.90 -5.29 -3.51
CA LYS A 76 -29.52 -5.48 -4.84
C LYS A 76 -30.13 -6.86 -5.02
N ILE A 77 -29.43 -7.89 -4.57
CA ILE A 77 -29.92 -9.26 -4.64
C ILE A 77 -31.17 -9.43 -3.78
N HIS A 78 -31.19 -8.89 -2.57
CA HIS A 78 -32.35 -8.89 -1.69
C HIS A 78 -33.53 -8.16 -2.32
N GLN A 79 -33.30 -6.99 -2.89
CA GLN A 79 -34.32 -6.18 -3.52
C GLN A 79 -34.94 -6.90 -4.72
N LYS A 80 -34.11 -7.51 -5.58
CA LYS A 80 -34.58 -8.33 -6.71
C LYS A 80 -35.34 -9.56 -6.25
N GLY A 81 -34.89 -10.19 -5.17
CA GLY A 81 -35.57 -11.31 -4.55
C GLY A 81 -36.95 -10.94 -4.06
N ASP A 82 -37.08 -9.81 -3.37
CA ASP A 82 -38.37 -9.29 -2.89
C ASP A 82 -39.31 -8.93 -4.04
N GLU A 83 -38.82 -8.32 -5.10
CA GLU A 83 -39.58 -8.03 -6.30
C GLU A 83 -40.08 -9.31 -6.97
N LYS A 84 -39.23 -10.33 -7.07
CA LYS A 84 -39.62 -11.63 -7.63
C LYS A 84 -40.67 -12.33 -6.78
N LEU A 85 -40.53 -12.27 -5.45
CA LEU A 85 -41.53 -12.83 -4.53
C LEU A 85 -42.87 -12.12 -4.70
N ALA A 86 -42.86 -10.79 -4.80
CA ALA A 86 -44.07 -10.00 -5.03
C ALA A 86 -44.75 -10.36 -6.40
N ASP A 87 -43.96 -10.55 -7.45
CA ASP A 87 -44.46 -10.95 -8.77
C ASP A 87 -45.05 -12.36 -8.75
N ILE A 88 -44.40 -13.31 -8.07
CA ILE A 88 -44.88 -14.68 -7.89
C ILE A 88 -46.19 -14.67 -7.13
N GLN A 89 -46.27 -13.89 -6.06
CA GLN A 89 -47.47 -13.77 -5.25
C GLN A 89 -48.66 -13.20 -6.06
N LYS A 90 -48.40 -12.16 -6.88
CA LYS A 90 -49.36 -11.59 -7.79
C LYS A 90 -49.84 -12.61 -8.81
N ASN A 91 -48.93 -13.38 -9.40
CA ASN A 91 -49.29 -14.43 -10.36
C ASN A 91 -50.12 -15.53 -9.75
N ILE A 92 -49.83 -15.94 -8.52
CA ILE A 92 -50.61 -16.94 -7.78
C ILE A 92 -52.02 -16.43 -7.54
N GLU A 93 -52.19 -15.21 -7.07
CA GLU A 93 -53.49 -14.58 -6.83
C GLU A 93 -54.31 -14.48 -8.11
N SER A 94 -53.69 -14.00 -9.20
CA SER A 94 -54.35 -13.88 -10.52
C SER A 94 -54.75 -15.23 -11.06
N ASN A 95 -53.91 -16.24 -10.96
CA ASN A 95 -54.23 -17.60 -11.41
C ASN A 95 -55.31 -18.26 -10.58
N PHE A 96 -55.29 -18.00 -9.26
CA PHE A 96 -56.31 -18.50 -8.35
C PHE A 96 -57.70 -17.94 -8.70
N ASP A 97 -57.77 -16.62 -8.89
CA ASP A 97 -59.02 -15.95 -9.29
C ASP A 97 -59.53 -16.48 -10.62
N SER A 98 -58.67 -16.64 -11.61
CA SER A 98 -59.02 -17.21 -12.93
C SER A 98 -59.52 -18.67 -12.80
N ALA A 99 -58.87 -19.47 -11.95
CA ALA A 99 -59.26 -20.84 -11.73
C ALA A 99 -60.63 -20.94 -11.05
N VAL A 100 -60.90 -20.06 -10.09
CA VAL A 100 -62.20 -19.97 -9.41
C VAL A 100 -63.30 -19.56 -10.42
N GLU A 101 -63.05 -18.53 -11.24
CA GLU A 101 -63.99 -18.10 -12.29
C GLU A 101 -64.28 -19.22 -13.29
N ASN A 102 -63.26 -19.93 -13.75
CA ASN A 102 -63.42 -21.05 -14.67
C ASN A 102 -64.20 -22.20 -14.03
N ALA A 103 -63.98 -22.52 -12.76
CA ALA A 103 -64.71 -23.54 -12.03
C ALA A 103 -66.17 -23.15 -11.88
N VAL A 104 -66.47 -21.93 -11.51
CA VAL A 104 -67.85 -21.43 -11.34
C VAL A 104 -68.56 -21.42 -12.70
N SER A 105 -67.90 -20.95 -13.76
CA SER A 105 -68.43 -20.93 -15.12
C SER A 105 -68.75 -22.34 -15.63
N SER A 106 -67.89 -23.31 -15.35
CA SER A 106 -68.13 -24.71 -15.72
C SER A 106 -69.33 -25.32 -14.98
N ILE A 107 -69.49 -25.01 -13.70
CA ILE A 107 -70.65 -25.46 -12.93
C ILE A 107 -71.93 -24.83 -13.44
N LEU A 108 -71.93 -23.56 -13.77
CA LEU A 108 -73.13 -22.86 -14.27
C LEU A 108 -73.54 -23.30 -15.69
N LYS A 109 -72.59 -23.79 -16.50
CA LYS A 109 -72.87 -24.32 -17.85
C LYS A 109 -73.35 -25.77 -17.87
N ALA A 110 -73.12 -26.46 -16.78
CA ALA A 110 -73.61 -27.83 -16.65
C ALA A 110 -75.04 -27.82 -16.21
#